data_c36d8d71c4868c1e86b482870a9ae354
#
_entry.id   c36d8d71c4868c1e86b482870a9ae354
#
_cell.length_a   1.000
_cell.length_b   1.000
_cell.length_c   1.000
_cell.angle_alpha   90.00
_cell.angle_beta   90.00
_cell.angle_gamma   90.00
#
_symmetry.space_group_name_H-M   'P 1'
#
loop_
_entity.id
_entity.type
_entity.pdbx_description
1 polymer ?
#
loop_
_entity_poly.entity_id
_entity_poly.type
_entity_poly.pdbx_seq_one_letter_code
_entity_poly.pdbx_strand_id
1 'polypeptide(L)'
;MKTQPPAPIRTVYYTDERTDEFSSAEIETRRIDESYRYIDPRPGWKVARFIAYRLFAMPAAFLYCKLALHARFENRQVLRKAGKTGCFVYGNHTQQVGDPFLPNLALFPKSVYMIVHPNNVSMPVLGKITPYLGALPLPSNIKAMRSFLLSLIHI
;
A
#
# COMPACT_ATOMS: atom_id res chain seq x y z
N MET A 1 4.51 -41.45 -10.59
CA MET A 1 4.64 -40.04 -10.12
C MET A 1 5.09 -40.08 -8.67
N LYS A 2 6.33 -39.66 -8.36
CA LYS A 2 6.80 -39.56 -6.98
C LYS A 2 6.19 -38.24 -6.41
N THR A 3 5.23 -38.38 -5.49
CA THR A 3 4.71 -37.25 -4.72
C THR A 3 5.82 -36.71 -3.84
N GLN A 4 6.27 -35.49 -4.05
CA GLN A 4 7.16 -34.80 -3.11
C GLN A 4 6.46 -34.72 -1.74
N PRO A 5 7.20 -34.99 -0.65
CA PRO A 5 6.65 -34.83 0.68
C PRO A 5 6.25 -33.35 0.88
N PRO A 6 5.16 -33.09 1.62
CA PRO A 6 4.73 -31.74 1.89
C PRO A 6 5.87 -30.96 2.57
N ALA A 7 6.05 -29.70 2.17
CA ALA A 7 7.05 -28.84 2.79
C ALA A 7 6.81 -28.77 4.31
N PRO A 8 7.86 -28.76 5.12
CA PRO A 8 7.71 -28.73 6.58
C PRO A 8 6.93 -27.48 6.98
N ILE A 9 5.89 -27.67 7.80
CA ILE A 9 5.10 -26.57 8.36
C ILE A 9 6.04 -25.80 9.28
N ARG A 10 6.37 -24.57 8.90
CA ARG A 10 7.14 -23.65 9.74
C ARG A 10 6.22 -23.07 10.80
N THR A 11 6.37 -23.50 12.04
CA THR A 11 5.68 -22.89 13.18
C THR A 11 6.50 -21.70 13.65
N VAL A 12 5.91 -20.54 13.66
CA VAL A 12 6.51 -19.32 14.21
C VAL A 12 5.78 -18.99 15.50
N TYR A 13 6.54 -18.93 16.59
CA TYR A 13 6.03 -18.49 17.88
C TYR A 13 6.31 -17.00 18.03
N TYR A 14 5.34 -16.25 18.50
CA TYR A 14 5.56 -14.86 18.92
C TYR A 14 5.60 -14.80 20.44
N THR A 15 6.40 -13.90 20.96
CA THR A 15 6.60 -13.68 22.41
C THR A 15 5.94 -12.42 22.89
N ASP A 16 5.84 -11.40 22.04
CA ASP A 16 5.18 -10.14 22.33
C ASP A 16 4.40 -9.65 21.12
N GLU A 17 3.07 -9.60 21.25
CA GLU A 17 2.13 -9.17 20.21
C GLU A 17 2.39 -7.76 19.67
N ARG A 18 3.06 -6.90 20.46
CA ARG A 18 3.32 -5.49 20.09
C ARG A 18 4.65 -5.27 19.38
N THR A 19 5.62 -6.11 19.64
CA THR A 19 7.01 -5.90 19.19
C THR A 19 7.50 -6.94 18.19
N ASP A 20 6.87 -8.12 18.16
CA ASP A 20 7.26 -9.16 17.23
C ASP A 20 6.79 -8.84 15.80
N GLU A 21 7.74 -8.54 14.94
CA GLU A 21 7.47 -8.35 13.52
C GLU A 21 7.55 -9.70 12.78
N PHE A 22 6.52 -10.04 12.02
CA PHE A 22 6.52 -11.22 11.15
C PHE A 22 7.45 -11.08 9.92
N SER A 23 7.96 -9.88 9.69
CA SER A 23 8.91 -9.58 8.63
C SER A 23 10.34 -9.69 9.15
N SER A 24 11.08 -10.63 8.61
CA SER A 24 12.52 -10.82 8.90
C SER A 24 13.43 -9.82 8.16
N ALA A 25 12.89 -8.82 7.50
CA ALA A 25 13.68 -7.83 6.77
C ALA A 25 14.17 -6.74 7.72
N GLU A 26 15.45 -6.76 8.05
CA GLU A 26 16.12 -5.63 8.70
C GLU A 26 16.24 -4.48 7.70
N ILE A 27 15.33 -3.51 7.80
CA ILE A 27 15.32 -2.31 6.98
C ILE A 27 15.65 -1.13 7.90
N GLU A 28 16.70 -0.38 7.56
CA GLU A 28 16.96 0.89 8.22
C GLU A 28 15.80 1.84 7.94
N THR A 29 14.95 2.03 8.96
CA THR A 29 13.69 2.75 8.82
C THR A 29 13.94 4.26 8.74
N ARG A 30 13.55 4.87 7.64
CA ARG A 30 13.58 6.33 7.49
C ARG A 30 12.65 6.98 8.50
N ARG A 31 13.14 7.99 9.20
CA ARG A 31 12.32 8.82 10.07
C ARG A 31 11.39 9.70 9.22
N ILE A 32 10.10 9.62 9.50
CA ILE A 32 9.06 10.43 8.85
C ILE A 32 8.74 11.60 9.78
N ASP A 33 9.44 12.70 9.58
CA ASP A 33 9.30 13.92 10.37
C ASP A 33 8.44 14.98 9.66
N GLU A 34 8.41 16.19 10.19
CA GLU A 34 7.62 17.31 9.68
C GLU A 34 8.03 17.76 8.28
N SER A 35 9.24 17.46 7.85
CA SER A 35 9.77 17.81 6.52
C SER A 35 9.29 16.86 5.43
N TYR A 36 8.69 15.72 5.81
CA TYR A 36 8.23 14.73 4.84
C TYR A 36 7.06 15.27 4.02
N ARG A 37 7.22 15.24 2.70
CA ARG A 37 6.19 15.69 1.75
C ARG A 37 5.35 14.52 1.30
N TYR A 38 4.13 14.44 1.80
CA TYR A 38 3.15 13.42 1.40
C TYR A 38 2.62 13.65 -0.02
N ILE A 39 2.43 14.91 -0.39
CA ILE A 39 1.92 15.32 -1.69
C ILE A 39 2.89 16.35 -2.27
N ASP A 40 3.37 16.09 -3.46
CA ASP A 40 4.21 17.02 -4.19
C ASP A 40 3.33 17.84 -5.16
N PRO A 41 3.26 19.16 -5.02
CA PRO A 41 2.42 19.99 -5.87
C PRO A 41 2.99 20.19 -7.27
N ARG A 42 4.24 19.84 -7.50
CA ARG A 42 4.94 20.07 -8.78
C ARG A 42 4.25 19.35 -9.94
N PRO A 43 4.02 20.03 -11.09
CA PRO A 43 3.36 19.42 -12.24
C PRO A 43 4.08 18.17 -12.75
N GLY A 44 5.42 18.21 -12.83
CA GLY A 44 6.21 17.06 -13.25
C GLY A 44 6.02 15.84 -12.37
N TRP A 45 5.88 16.03 -11.05
CA TRP A 45 5.59 14.93 -10.14
C TRP A 45 4.20 14.33 -10.41
N LYS A 46 3.18 15.18 -10.65
CA LYS A 46 1.82 14.72 -10.95
C LYS A 46 1.79 13.89 -12.24
N VAL A 47 2.51 14.33 -13.26
CA VAL A 47 2.63 13.58 -14.52
C VAL A 47 3.35 12.25 -14.30
N ALA A 48 4.50 12.28 -13.62
CA ALA A 48 5.26 11.06 -13.33
C ALA A 48 4.43 10.06 -12.49
N ARG A 49 3.69 10.56 -11.50
CA ARG A 49 2.76 9.75 -10.70
C ARG A 49 1.65 9.15 -11.57
N PHE A 50 1.03 9.95 -12.44
CA PHE A 50 -0.01 9.47 -13.35
C PHE A 50 0.52 8.32 -14.22
N ILE A 51 1.69 8.50 -14.83
CA ILE A 51 2.32 7.48 -15.66
C ILE A 51 2.63 6.23 -14.84
N ALA A 52 3.35 6.37 -13.74
CA ALA A 52 3.74 5.24 -12.89
C ALA A 52 2.51 4.46 -12.37
N TYR A 53 1.52 5.19 -11.89
CA TYR A 53 0.33 4.58 -11.30
C TYR A 53 -0.63 4.01 -12.35
N ARG A 54 -1.00 4.81 -13.38
CA ARG A 54 -2.06 4.43 -14.33
C ARG A 54 -1.58 3.53 -15.44
N LEU A 55 -0.38 3.78 -15.98
CA LEU A 55 0.11 3.05 -17.15
C LEU A 55 0.93 1.81 -16.78
N PHE A 56 1.55 1.78 -15.61
CA PHE A 56 2.37 0.64 -15.21
C PHE A 56 1.77 -0.12 -14.02
N ALA A 57 1.55 0.53 -12.89
CA ALA A 57 1.14 -0.19 -11.68
C ALA A 57 -0.26 -0.79 -11.78
N MET A 58 -1.24 -0.06 -12.31
CA MET A 58 -2.61 -0.57 -12.42
C MET A 58 -2.76 -1.77 -13.38
N PRO A 59 -2.19 -1.77 -14.60
CA PRO A 59 -2.21 -2.95 -15.46
C PRO A 59 -1.47 -4.14 -14.84
N ALA A 60 -0.29 -3.91 -14.24
CA ALA A 60 0.46 -4.97 -13.58
C ALA A 60 -0.31 -5.56 -12.39
N ALA A 61 -0.90 -4.70 -11.55
CA ALA A 61 -1.75 -5.10 -10.44
C ALA A 61 -2.98 -5.90 -10.91
N PHE A 62 -3.62 -5.46 -12.00
CA PHE A 62 -4.75 -6.18 -12.58
C PHE A 62 -4.34 -7.59 -13.03
N LEU A 63 -3.26 -7.71 -13.79
CA LEU A 63 -2.76 -9.00 -14.27
C LEU A 63 -2.40 -9.91 -13.08
N TYR A 64 -1.66 -9.40 -12.11
CA TYR A 64 -1.28 -10.16 -10.93
C TYR A 64 -2.49 -10.63 -10.12
N CYS A 65 -3.40 -9.72 -9.78
CA CYS A 65 -4.59 -10.07 -9.01
C CYS A 65 -5.52 -11.02 -9.77
N LYS A 66 -5.61 -10.89 -11.10
CA LYS A 66 -6.48 -11.73 -11.91
C LYS A 66 -5.88 -13.12 -12.15
N LEU A 67 -4.60 -13.20 -12.48
CA LEU A 67 -3.95 -14.43 -12.91
C LEU A 67 -3.34 -15.22 -11.74
N ALA A 68 -2.67 -14.54 -10.83
CA ALA A 68 -2.00 -15.20 -9.70
C ALA A 68 -2.91 -15.37 -8.49
N LEU A 69 -3.68 -14.35 -8.13
CA LEU A 69 -4.56 -14.40 -6.96
C LEU A 69 -5.99 -14.86 -7.29
N HIS A 70 -6.37 -14.95 -8.56
CA HIS A 70 -7.73 -15.27 -9.00
C HIS A 70 -8.79 -14.40 -8.30
N ALA A 71 -8.45 -13.13 -8.00
CA ALA A 71 -9.27 -12.22 -7.22
C ALA A 71 -10.62 -11.95 -7.91
N ARG A 72 -11.66 -11.98 -7.12
CA ARG A 72 -13.02 -11.65 -7.53
C ARG A 72 -13.53 -10.49 -6.71
N PHE A 73 -14.21 -9.55 -7.37
CA PHE A 73 -14.78 -8.38 -6.72
C PHE A 73 -16.30 -8.48 -6.77
N GLU A 74 -16.92 -8.64 -5.62
CA GLU A 74 -18.37 -8.67 -5.48
C GLU A 74 -18.88 -7.31 -4.99
N ASN A 75 -20.15 -7.00 -5.28
CA ASN A 75 -20.86 -5.81 -4.82
C ASN A 75 -20.15 -4.46 -5.11
N ARG A 76 -19.36 -4.35 -6.17
CA ARG A 76 -18.68 -3.11 -6.57
C ARG A 76 -19.63 -1.91 -6.77
N GLN A 77 -20.90 -2.16 -7.04
CA GLN A 77 -21.92 -1.12 -7.17
C GLN A 77 -22.07 -0.29 -5.90
N VAL A 78 -21.79 -0.85 -4.71
CA VAL A 78 -21.81 -0.10 -3.45
C VAL A 78 -20.75 1.01 -3.46
N LEU A 79 -19.56 0.72 -3.96
CA LEU A 79 -18.46 1.69 -4.08
C LEU A 79 -18.78 2.80 -5.10
N ARG A 80 -19.56 2.48 -6.15
CA ARG A 80 -20.00 3.48 -7.13
C ARG A 80 -20.99 4.48 -6.52
N LYS A 81 -21.82 4.06 -5.53
CA LYS A 81 -22.73 4.94 -4.81
C LYS A 81 -22.01 6.05 -4.04
N ALA A 82 -20.76 5.83 -3.61
CA ALA A 82 -19.92 6.84 -2.98
C ALA A 82 -19.59 8.02 -3.94
N GLY A 83 -19.86 7.88 -5.24
CA GLY A 83 -19.70 8.93 -6.23
C GLY A 83 -18.30 9.54 -6.25
N LYS A 84 -18.22 10.88 -6.22
CA LYS A 84 -16.95 11.62 -6.18
C LYS A 84 -16.42 11.84 -4.76
N THR A 85 -17.18 11.49 -3.74
CA THR A 85 -16.80 11.65 -2.34
C THR A 85 -15.59 10.79 -1.98
N GLY A 86 -14.68 11.31 -1.19
CA GLY A 86 -13.60 10.52 -0.59
C GLY A 86 -14.16 9.50 0.40
N CYS A 87 -13.49 8.38 0.55
CA CYS A 87 -13.87 7.36 1.51
C CYS A 87 -12.62 6.68 2.10
N PHE A 88 -12.75 6.24 3.34
CA PHE A 88 -11.78 5.35 3.96
C PHE A 88 -12.21 3.90 3.72
N VAL A 89 -11.24 3.06 3.39
CA VAL A 89 -11.44 1.63 3.19
C VAL A 89 -10.59 0.87 4.18
N TYR A 90 -11.21 -0.05 4.87
CA TYR A 90 -10.56 -0.95 5.82
C TYR A 90 -10.68 -2.38 5.29
N GLY A 91 -9.65 -3.17 5.49
CA GLY A 91 -9.62 -4.58 5.10
C GLY A 91 -8.65 -5.37 5.96
N ASN A 92 -8.81 -6.68 5.96
CA ASN A 92 -7.85 -7.59 6.59
C ASN A 92 -6.57 -7.61 5.76
N HIS A 93 -5.42 -7.63 6.46
CA HIS A 93 -4.12 -7.76 5.81
C HIS A 93 -3.67 -9.22 5.83
N THR A 94 -4.05 -9.95 4.79
CA THR A 94 -3.82 -11.40 4.68
C THR A 94 -2.91 -11.79 3.52
N GLN A 95 -2.71 -10.87 2.58
CA GLN A 95 -1.89 -11.07 1.39
C GLN A 95 -0.82 -9.98 1.27
N GLN A 96 0.43 -10.31 1.62
CA GLN A 96 1.53 -9.34 1.67
C GLN A 96 1.73 -8.55 0.36
N VAL A 97 1.60 -9.21 -0.79
CA VAL A 97 1.80 -8.58 -2.10
C VAL A 97 0.48 -8.12 -2.73
N GLY A 98 -0.63 -8.83 -2.47
CA GLY A 98 -1.94 -8.55 -3.08
C GLY A 98 -2.67 -7.37 -2.45
N ASP A 99 -2.59 -7.24 -1.14
CA ASP A 99 -3.38 -6.27 -0.40
C ASP A 99 -3.16 -4.80 -0.81
N PRO A 100 -1.94 -4.35 -1.20
CA PRO A 100 -1.76 -3.01 -1.75
C PRO A 100 -2.47 -2.78 -3.08
N PHE A 101 -2.74 -3.83 -3.85
CA PHE A 101 -3.32 -3.71 -5.20
C PHE A 101 -4.85 -3.89 -5.22
N LEU A 102 -5.40 -4.72 -4.36
CA LEU A 102 -6.82 -5.05 -4.35
C LEU A 102 -7.74 -3.81 -4.17
N PRO A 103 -7.49 -2.89 -3.21
CA PRO A 103 -8.29 -1.67 -3.08
C PRO A 103 -8.20 -0.77 -4.31
N ASN A 104 -7.03 -0.69 -4.94
CA ASN A 104 -6.82 0.09 -6.15
C ASN A 104 -7.70 -0.41 -7.31
N LEU A 105 -7.81 -1.71 -7.48
CA LEU A 105 -8.65 -2.32 -8.51
C LEU A 105 -10.14 -2.23 -8.19
N ALA A 106 -10.50 -2.43 -6.91
CA ALA A 106 -11.88 -2.35 -6.46
C ALA A 106 -12.47 -0.95 -6.66
N LEU A 107 -11.70 0.09 -6.36
CA LEU A 107 -12.11 1.49 -6.40
C LEU A 107 -11.86 2.18 -7.75
N PHE A 108 -11.28 1.46 -8.72
CA PHE A 108 -11.05 2.06 -10.05
C PHE A 108 -12.33 2.71 -10.61
N PRO A 109 -12.29 3.94 -11.14
CA PRO A 109 -11.12 4.75 -11.53
C PRO A 109 -10.58 5.70 -10.45
N LYS A 110 -11.04 5.64 -9.20
CA LYS A 110 -10.50 6.47 -8.12
C LYS A 110 -9.02 6.15 -7.89
N SER A 111 -8.25 7.15 -7.48
CA SER A 111 -6.89 6.94 -6.98
C SER A 111 -6.98 6.55 -5.51
N VAL A 112 -6.24 5.52 -5.15
CA VAL A 112 -6.18 5.03 -3.76
C VAL A 112 -4.83 5.43 -3.17
N TYR A 113 -4.87 5.85 -1.92
CA TYR A 113 -3.70 6.08 -1.10
C TYR A 113 -3.69 5.08 0.04
N MET A 114 -2.53 4.52 0.33
CA MET A 114 -2.36 3.47 1.31
C MET A 114 -1.57 3.99 2.50
N ILE A 115 -2.13 3.90 3.69
CA ILE A 115 -1.37 4.16 4.92
C ILE A 115 -0.46 2.97 5.14
N VAL A 116 0.84 3.22 5.24
CA VAL A 116 1.86 2.17 5.28
C VAL A 116 2.84 2.40 6.43
N HIS A 117 3.48 1.32 6.87
CA HIS A 117 4.61 1.43 7.81
C HIS A 117 5.77 2.17 7.13
N PRO A 118 6.57 2.98 7.85
CA PRO A 118 7.73 3.70 7.29
C PRO A 118 8.72 2.83 6.53
N ASN A 119 8.85 1.56 6.86
CA ASN A 119 9.70 0.61 6.15
C ASN A 119 9.38 0.53 4.65
N ASN A 120 8.11 0.65 4.28
CA ASN A 120 7.69 0.59 2.87
C ASN A 120 8.26 1.70 1.99
N VAL A 121 8.57 2.87 2.58
CA VAL A 121 9.22 3.99 1.90
C VAL A 121 10.72 4.05 2.15
N SER A 122 11.24 3.13 2.98
CA SER A 122 12.67 3.06 3.34
C SER A 122 13.43 2.04 2.50
N MET A 123 12.74 1.11 1.84
CA MET A 123 13.36 0.11 0.97
C MET A 123 14.20 0.77 -0.14
N PRO A 124 15.40 0.28 -0.45
CA PRO A 124 16.37 0.97 -1.33
C PRO A 124 15.83 1.34 -2.72
N VAL A 125 15.05 0.48 -3.35
CA VAL A 125 14.48 0.70 -4.69
C VAL A 125 12.99 1.01 -4.59
N LEU A 126 12.22 0.13 -3.97
CA LEU A 126 10.76 0.27 -3.87
C LEU A 126 10.36 1.52 -3.10
N GLY A 127 11.11 1.90 -2.07
CA GLY A 127 10.83 3.10 -1.27
C GLY A 127 10.83 4.40 -2.08
N LYS A 128 11.55 4.45 -3.20
CA LYS A 128 11.52 5.61 -4.13
C LYS A 128 10.29 5.61 -5.03
N ILE A 129 9.69 4.45 -5.28
CA ILE A 129 8.56 4.27 -6.20
C ILE A 129 7.22 4.33 -5.44
N THR A 130 7.16 3.80 -4.23
CA THR A 130 5.92 3.70 -3.45
C THR A 130 5.17 5.02 -3.24
N PRO A 131 5.83 6.20 -3.07
CA PRO A 131 5.10 7.48 -3.02
C PRO A 131 4.33 7.80 -4.31
N TYR A 132 4.87 7.44 -5.47
CA TYR A 132 4.17 7.58 -6.75
C TYR A 132 2.98 6.64 -6.87
N LEU A 133 3.00 5.52 -6.15
CA LEU A 133 1.91 4.56 -6.09
C LEU A 133 0.87 4.90 -5.00
N GLY A 134 1.07 5.99 -4.26
CA GLY A 134 0.12 6.47 -3.26
C GLY A 134 0.41 5.98 -1.84
N ALA A 135 1.63 5.55 -1.53
CA ALA A 135 2.01 5.20 -0.17
C ALA A 135 2.10 6.44 0.72
N LEU A 136 1.44 6.40 1.86
CA LEU A 136 1.45 7.43 2.90
C LEU A 136 2.04 6.82 4.17
N PRO A 137 3.34 7.00 4.43
CA PRO A 137 3.96 6.43 5.62
C PRO A 137 3.45 7.09 6.89
N LEU A 138 3.25 6.28 7.93
CA LEU A 138 2.90 6.79 9.25
C LEU A 138 4.01 7.72 9.78
N PRO A 139 3.62 8.83 10.43
CA PRO A 139 4.59 9.76 11.01
C PRO A 139 5.32 9.16 12.22
N SER A 140 6.58 9.53 12.38
CA SER A 140 7.43 9.03 13.48
C SER A 140 7.25 9.82 14.78
N ASN A 141 6.54 10.94 14.76
CA ASN A 141 6.31 11.78 15.93
C ASN A 141 4.99 12.58 15.82
N ILE A 142 4.54 13.11 16.97
CA ILE A 142 3.27 13.87 17.05
C ILE A 142 3.28 15.15 16.21
N LYS A 143 4.43 15.82 16.07
CA LYS A 143 4.51 17.05 15.28
C LYS A 143 4.27 16.76 13.80
N ALA A 144 4.83 15.66 13.28
CA ALA A 144 4.62 15.22 11.91
C ALA A 144 3.18 14.72 11.67
N MET A 145 2.45 14.32 12.71
CA MET A 145 1.06 13.87 12.61
C MET A 145 0.15 14.94 11.98
N ARG A 146 0.39 16.22 12.28
CA ARG A 146 -0.40 17.30 11.68
C ARG A 146 -0.27 17.31 10.14
N SER A 147 0.96 17.22 9.63
CA SER A 147 1.21 17.19 8.18
C SER A 147 0.58 15.96 7.52
N PHE A 148 0.64 14.83 8.21
CA PHE A 148 -0.01 13.59 7.77
C PHE A 148 -1.53 13.75 7.68
N LEU A 149 -2.19 14.23 8.72
CA LEU A 149 -3.65 14.43 8.74
C LEU A 149 -4.10 15.46 7.70
N LEU A 150 -3.37 16.56 7.52
CA LEU A 150 -3.64 17.52 6.45
C LEU A 150 -3.52 16.88 5.07
N SER A 151 -2.56 15.98 4.87
CA SER A 151 -2.44 15.27 3.59
C SER A 151 -3.68 14.43 3.27
N LEU A 152 -4.29 13.79 4.28
CA LEU A 152 -5.51 12.99 4.11
C LEU A 152 -6.74 13.83 3.69
N ILE A 153 -6.74 15.11 3.99
CA ILE A 153 -7.83 16.04 3.58
C ILE A 153 -7.65 16.48 2.13
N HIS A 154 -6.42 16.52 1.64
CA HIS A 154 -6.08 17.09 0.32
C HIS A 154 -5.87 16.04 -0.79
N ILE A 155 -6.03 14.76 -0.49
CA ILE A 155 -5.91 13.65 -1.47
C ILE A 155 -7.23 13.23 -2.07
#